data_e753bf42c1e78549dcacbb514f9b0052
#
_entry.id   e753bf42c1e78549dcacbb514f9b0052
#
_cell.length_a   1.000
_cell.length_b   1.000
_cell.length_c   1.000
_cell.angle_alpha   90.00
_cell.angle_beta   90.00
_cell.angle_gamma   90.00
#
_symmetry.space_group_name_H-M   'P 1'
#
loop_
_entity.id
_entity.type
_entity.pdbx_description
1 polymer ?
#
loop_
_entity_poly.entity_id
_entity_poly.type
_entity_poly.pdbx_seq_one_letter_code
_entity_poly.pdbx_strand_id
1 'polypeptide(L)'
;MKLLSFDIEISDVFELGKYEDMEKYAPFHVSVGTTAIHNGEERVWYSEDEEGRPTVNLTRERAHDLLEYLSEMQQKGFTVCAWNGLGFDLKWIGHQADDIALAARLALKSYDPMFQFFNQAGFPVGLDNVAKAMGIPQKKLMNAEDAPRQWRAGNHQEVMDYCLGDCQMTNLIVLAIQKARQVRWVTSKGTISSKPMPRLKSVKEIIQDPEPDQSWMNRPIRRTKFYEWVQKAMRTKR
;
A
#
# COMPACT_ATOMS: atom_id res chain seq x y z
N MET A 1 -19.89 -0.67 4.69
CA MET A 1 -18.61 -1.32 5.08
C MET A 1 -17.79 -0.32 5.88
N LYS A 2 -17.25 -0.74 7.03
CA LYS A 2 -16.25 0.07 7.74
C LYS A 2 -14.92 -0.09 7.02
N LEU A 3 -14.47 0.96 6.33
CA LEU A 3 -13.24 0.94 5.51
C LEU A 3 -12.25 1.95 6.05
N LEU A 4 -11.01 1.52 6.23
CA LEU A 4 -9.86 2.33 6.59
C LEU A 4 -8.73 2.01 5.62
N SER A 5 -8.30 2.99 4.85
CA SER A 5 -7.06 2.87 4.07
C SER A 5 -5.88 3.47 4.81
N PHE A 6 -4.70 2.91 4.55
CA PHE A 6 -3.43 3.49 4.97
C PHE A 6 -2.43 3.44 3.82
N ASP A 7 -1.43 4.31 3.91
CA ASP A 7 -0.36 4.46 2.94
C ASP A 7 0.90 4.98 3.66
N ILE A 8 2.07 4.73 3.11
CA ILE A 8 3.34 5.25 3.63
C ILE A 8 4.20 5.84 2.52
N GLU A 9 5.02 6.84 2.89
CA GLU A 9 6.11 7.31 2.05
C GLU A 9 7.46 7.02 2.70
N ILE A 10 8.47 6.78 1.87
CA ILE A 10 9.84 6.53 2.33
C ILE A 10 10.69 7.79 2.23
N SER A 11 11.77 7.83 3.00
CA SER A 11 12.75 8.92 2.95
C SER A 11 13.97 8.60 2.07
N ASP A 12 14.11 7.36 1.62
CA ASP A 12 15.26 6.91 0.85
C ASP A 12 15.20 7.43 -0.57
N VAL A 13 16.24 8.17 -0.97
CA VAL A 13 16.38 8.71 -2.33
C VAL A 13 17.35 7.82 -3.09
N PHE A 14 16.87 7.25 -4.18
CA PHE A 14 17.68 6.46 -5.10
C PHE A 14 17.23 6.67 -6.55
N GLU A 15 18.07 6.31 -7.49
CA GLU A 15 17.74 6.34 -8.92
C GLU A 15 17.52 4.92 -9.41
N LEU A 16 16.32 4.65 -9.92
CA LEU A 16 16.00 3.35 -10.52
C LEU A 16 16.34 3.35 -12.00
N GLY A 17 17.16 2.40 -12.41
CA GLY A 17 17.30 2.05 -13.82
C GLY A 17 16.00 1.42 -14.35
N LYS A 18 15.74 1.57 -15.65
CA LYS A 18 14.48 1.19 -16.33
C LYS A 18 13.94 -0.22 -16.01
N TYR A 19 14.79 -1.15 -15.57
CA TYR A 19 14.42 -2.55 -15.28
C TYR A 19 14.95 -3.01 -13.93
N GLU A 20 15.35 -2.07 -13.08
CA GLU A 20 15.85 -2.38 -11.74
C GLU A 20 14.71 -2.67 -10.76
N ASP A 21 15.01 -3.62 -9.86
CA ASP A 21 14.15 -3.87 -8.73
C ASP A 21 14.55 -2.94 -7.58
N MET A 22 13.61 -2.13 -7.10
CA MET A 22 13.88 -1.23 -5.97
C MET A 22 14.31 -1.98 -4.70
N GLU A 23 13.95 -3.24 -4.56
CA GLU A 23 14.34 -4.09 -3.42
C GLU A 23 15.86 -4.21 -3.24
N LYS A 24 16.66 -3.92 -4.25
CA LYS A 24 18.14 -3.87 -4.11
C LYS A 24 18.62 -2.75 -3.20
N TYR A 25 17.78 -1.72 -2.98
CA TYR A 25 18.09 -0.58 -2.11
C TYR A 25 17.51 -0.75 -0.69
N ALA A 26 16.84 -1.88 -0.44
CA ALA A 26 16.30 -2.18 0.89
C ALA A 26 17.41 -2.39 1.93
N PRO A 27 17.13 -2.15 3.23
CA PRO A 27 15.81 -1.78 3.79
C PRO A 27 15.44 -0.32 3.51
N PHE A 28 14.12 -0.04 3.43
CA PHE A 28 13.62 1.32 3.30
C PHE A 28 13.22 1.89 4.64
N HIS A 29 13.42 3.22 4.79
CA HIS A 29 13.04 3.97 5.98
C HIS A 29 11.77 4.77 5.70
N VAL A 30 10.77 4.58 6.53
CA VAL A 30 9.50 5.30 6.40
C VAL A 30 9.66 6.72 6.94
N SER A 31 9.23 7.72 6.16
CA SER A 31 9.22 9.13 6.55
C SER A 31 7.90 9.53 7.18
N VAL A 32 6.80 9.15 6.56
CA VAL A 32 5.44 9.47 6.97
C VAL A 32 4.50 8.32 6.61
N GLY A 33 3.47 8.15 7.40
CA GLY A 33 2.32 7.32 7.08
C GLY A 33 1.03 8.11 7.23
N THR A 34 -0.01 7.69 6.54
CA THR A 34 -1.35 8.28 6.67
C THR A 34 -2.40 7.19 6.79
N THR A 35 -3.50 7.53 7.45
CA THR A 35 -4.66 6.67 7.55
C THR A 35 -5.94 7.48 7.30
N ALA A 36 -6.87 6.94 6.53
CA ALA A 36 -8.15 7.57 6.24
C ALA A 36 -9.31 6.59 6.42
N ILE A 37 -10.22 6.88 7.33
CA ILE A 37 -11.51 6.21 7.42
C ILE A 37 -12.43 6.82 6.36
N HIS A 38 -13.07 6.00 5.54
CA HIS A 38 -14.02 6.50 4.56
C HIS A 38 -15.16 7.28 5.24
N ASN A 39 -15.31 8.55 4.89
CA ASN A 39 -16.24 9.52 5.53
C ASN A 39 -16.02 9.67 7.06
N GLY A 40 -14.80 9.57 7.52
CA GLY A 40 -14.44 9.62 8.94
C GLY A 40 -13.12 10.30 9.20
N GLU A 41 -12.46 9.86 10.25
CA GLU A 41 -11.21 10.41 10.72
C GLU A 41 -10.06 10.17 9.73
N GLU A 42 -9.18 11.16 9.61
CA GLU A 42 -7.91 11.09 8.90
C GLU A 42 -6.79 11.40 9.89
N ARG A 43 -5.68 10.65 9.78
CA ARG A 43 -4.51 10.84 10.63
C ARG A 43 -3.24 10.84 9.80
N VAL A 44 -2.28 11.66 10.23
CA VAL A 44 -0.92 11.67 9.71
C VAL A 44 0.03 11.19 10.82
N TRP A 45 0.93 10.30 10.45
CA TRP A 45 1.89 9.65 11.33
C TRP A 45 3.29 10.04 10.90
N TYR A 46 3.93 10.91 11.66
CA TYR A 46 5.31 11.34 11.49
C TYR A 46 5.95 11.57 12.85
N SER A 47 7.25 11.70 12.89
CA SER A 47 7.98 12.02 14.12
C SER A 47 8.51 13.44 14.07
N GLU A 48 8.65 14.07 15.22
CA GLU A 48 9.14 15.45 15.38
C GLU A 48 10.44 15.45 16.16
N ASP A 49 11.29 16.44 15.87
CA ASP A 49 12.46 16.76 16.67
C ASP A 49 12.09 17.63 17.90
N GLU A 50 13.10 18.02 18.69
CA GLU A 50 12.90 18.85 19.89
C GLU A 50 12.31 20.25 19.59
N GLU A 51 12.43 20.71 18.35
CA GLU A 51 11.87 21.98 17.88
C GLU A 51 10.48 21.82 17.21
N GLY A 52 9.90 20.60 17.23
CA GLY A 52 8.59 20.30 16.63
C GLY A 52 8.59 20.21 15.12
N ARG A 53 9.74 20.01 14.48
CA ARG A 53 9.84 19.85 13.03
C ARG A 53 9.81 18.37 12.65
N PRO A 54 9.18 17.98 11.54
CA PRO A 54 9.21 16.61 11.06
C PRO A 54 10.64 16.09 10.89
N THR A 55 10.92 14.91 11.45
CA THR A 55 12.19 14.23 11.25
C THR A 55 12.25 13.53 9.89
N VAL A 56 13.46 13.15 9.47
CA VAL A 56 13.63 12.47 8.17
C VAL A 56 12.91 11.12 8.14
N ASN A 57 12.93 10.40 9.26
CA ASN A 57 12.30 9.08 9.37
C ASN A 57 11.33 9.04 10.54
N LEU A 58 10.30 8.20 10.46
CA LEU A 58 9.54 7.81 11.63
C LEU A 58 10.46 7.20 12.66
N THR A 59 10.25 7.54 13.94
CA THR A 59 10.86 6.76 15.03
C THR A 59 10.23 5.37 15.08
N ARG A 60 10.95 4.43 15.71
CA ARG A 60 10.47 3.07 15.93
C ARG A 60 9.13 3.06 16.68
N GLU A 61 9.03 3.87 17.72
CA GLU A 61 7.84 4.01 18.57
C GLU A 61 6.65 4.50 17.74
N ARG A 62 6.86 5.53 16.92
CA ARG A 62 5.78 6.09 16.09
C ARG A 62 5.31 5.13 15.01
N ALA A 63 6.25 4.36 14.43
CA ALA A 63 5.92 3.29 13.49
C ALA A 63 5.13 2.16 14.16
N HIS A 64 5.48 1.82 15.41
CA HIS A 64 4.76 0.84 16.21
C HIS A 64 3.35 1.32 16.57
N ASP A 65 3.18 2.58 16.97
CA ASP A 65 1.87 3.19 17.22
C ASP A 65 0.93 3.06 16.00
N LEU A 66 1.45 3.29 14.79
CA LEU A 66 0.67 3.10 13.56
C LEU A 66 0.24 1.63 13.40
N LEU A 67 1.13 0.66 13.62
CA LEU A 67 0.77 -0.76 13.53
C LEU A 67 -0.27 -1.14 14.58
N GLU A 68 -0.14 -0.65 15.81
CA GLU A 68 -1.12 -0.90 16.88
C GLU A 68 -2.48 -0.29 16.52
N TYR A 69 -2.51 0.94 16.01
CA TYR A 69 -3.73 1.57 15.55
C TYR A 69 -4.42 0.74 14.46
N LEU A 70 -3.68 0.29 13.44
CA LEU A 70 -4.24 -0.56 12.39
C LEU A 70 -4.78 -1.88 12.96
N SER A 71 -4.08 -2.48 13.94
CA SER A 71 -4.53 -3.69 14.62
C SER A 71 -5.81 -3.47 15.41
N GLU A 72 -5.90 -2.38 16.16
CA GLU A 72 -7.10 -1.99 16.90
C GLU A 72 -8.29 -1.77 15.95
N MET A 73 -8.07 -1.10 14.82
CA MET A 73 -9.12 -0.87 13.83
C MET A 73 -9.62 -2.17 13.18
N GLN A 74 -8.72 -3.14 12.91
CA GLN A 74 -9.16 -4.48 12.50
C GLN A 74 -10.03 -5.17 13.57
N GLN A 75 -9.66 -5.05 14.85
CA GLN A 75 -10.44 -5.61 15.94
C GLN A 75 -11.82 -4.94 16.09
N LYS A 76 -11.92 -3.63 15.80
CA LYS A 76 -13.19 -2.88 15.74
C LYS A 76 -14.02 -3.19 14.49
N GLY A 77 -13.58 -4.12 13.65
CA GLY A 77 -14.29 -4.60 12.47
C GLY A 77 -14.14 -3.70 11.24
N PHE A 78 -13.09 -2.88 11.18
CA PHE A 78 -12.73 -2.17 9.96
C PHE A 78 -12.01 -3.12 9.00
N THR A 79 -12.31 -2.99 7.71
CA THR A 79 -11.47 -3.53 6.66
C THR A 79 -10.29 -2.57 6.47
N VAL A 80 -9.11 -2.96 6.96
CA VAL A 80 -7.87 -2.24 6.70
C VAL A 80 -7.41 -2.54 5.29
N CYS A 81 -7.09 -1.51 4.53
CA CYS A 81 -6.78 -1.59 3.12
C CYS A 81 -5.55 -0.75 2.77
N ALA A 82 -4.73 -1.21 1.83
CA ALA A 82 -3.67 -0.43 1.21
C ALA A 82 -3.44 -0.91 -0.22
N TRP A 83 -3.08 0.00 -1.12
CA TRP A 83 -2.75 -0.35 -2.50
C TRP A 83 -1.32 -0.87 -2.60
N ASN A 84 -1.13 -2.15 -2.85
CA ASN A 84 0.16 -2.83 -2.74
C ASN A 84 0.70 -2.91 -1.30
N GLY A 85 -0.16 -2.76 -0.31
CA GLY A 85 0.23 -2.77 1.10
C GLY A 85 0.90 -4.05 1.57
N LEU A 86 0.55 -5.18 0.96
CA LEU A 86 1.21 -6.46 1.20
C LEU A 86 2.66 -6.49 0.68
N GLY A 87 2.87 -5.95 -0.51
CA GLY A 87 4.19 -5.94 -1.15
C GLY A 87 5.11 -4.84 -0.63
N PHE A 88 4.55 -3.79 -0.04
CA PHE A 88 5.34 -2.61 0.33
C PHE A 88 5.02 -2.08 1.75
N ASP A 89 3.88 -1.46 1.97
CA ASP A 89 3.61 -0.64 3.14
C ASP A 89 3.75 -1.41 4.46
N LEU A 90 3.05 -2.54 4.59
CA LEU A 90 3.10 -3.35 5.81
C LEU A 90 4.46 -3.98 6.07
N LYS A 91 5.19 -4.26 4.99
CA LYS A 91 6.55 -4.77 5.09
C LYS A 91 7.48 -3.73 5.73
N TRP A 92 7.49 -2.51 5.17
CA TRP A 92 8.48 -1.51 5.57
C TRP A 92 8.12 -0.82 6.88
N ILE A 93 6.83 -0.58 7.15
CA ILE A 93 6.43 -0.10 8.48
C ILE A 93 6.70 -1.15 9.56
N GLY A 94 6.55 -2.45 9.25
CA GLY A 94 6.90 -3.54 10.16
C GLY A 94 8.38 -3.61 10.48
N HIS A 95 9.25 -3.34 9.52
CA HIS A 95 10.69 -3.22 9.74
C HIS A 95 11.03 -1.97 10.56
N GLN A 96 10.43 -0.82 10.23
CA GLN A 96 10.64 0.44 10.97
C GLN A 96 10.21 0.34 12.44
N ALA A 97 9.11 -0.35 12.72
CA ALA A 97 8.58 -0.59 14.05
C ALA A 97 9.36 -1.67 14.85
N ASP A 98 10.24 -2.42 14.20
CA ASP A 98 10.87 -3.64 14.73
C ASP A 98 9.82 -4.67 15.22
N ASP A 99 8.63 -4.68 14.61
CA ASP A 99 7.58 -5.71 14.84
C ASP A 99 6.99 -6.22 13.52
N ILE A 100 7.87 -6.84 12.75
CA ILE A 100 7.50 -7.48 11.47
C ILE A 100 6.43 -8.58 11.66
N ALA A 101 6.35 -9.17 12.84
CA ALA A 101 5.37 -10.20 13.13
C ALA A 101 3.96 -9.63 13.33
N LEU A 102 3.81 -8.44 13.93
CA LEU A 102 2.53 -7.74 13.99
C LEU A 102 2.10 -7.32 12.58
N ALA A 103 3.01 -6.71 11.82
CA ALA A 103 2.75 -6.34 10.43
C ALA A 103 2.30 -7.53 9.57
N ALA A 104 2.92 -8.70 9.72
CA ALA A 104 2.54 -9.92 9.00
C ALA A 104 1.12 -10.41 9.37
N ARG A 105 0.74 -10.34 10.65
CA ARG A 105 -0.62 -10.68 11.08
C ARG A 105 -1.67 -9.70 10.53
N LEU A 106 -1.33 -8.41 10.51
CA LEU A 106 -2.16 -7.38 9.90
C LEU A 106 -2.35 -7.64 8.40
N ALA A 107 -1.25 -7.89 7.68
CA ALA A 107 -1.26 -8.14 6.25
C ALA A 107 -2.21 -9.28 5.87
N LEU A 108 -2.17 -10.39 6.58
CA LEU A 108 -3.04 -11.54 6.27
C LEU A 108 -4.53 -11.24 6.39
N LYS A 109 -4.92 -10.32 7.26
CA LYS A 109 -6.31 -9.91 7.48
C LYS A 109 -6.72 -8.69 6.67
N SER A 110 -5.76 -7.95 6.12
CA SER A 110 -6.01 -6.75 5.32
C SER A 110 -6.54 -7.09 3.93
N TYR A 111 -7.10 -6.09 3.29
CA TYR A 111 -7.46 -6.11 1.89
C TYR A 111 -6.43 -5.33 1.07
N ASP A 112 -5.84 -5.98 0.08
CA ASP A 112 -4.95 -5.37 -0.90
C ASP A 112 -5.56 -5.49 -2.30
N PRO A 113 -6.16 -4.41 -2.84
CA PRO A 113 -6.84 -4.44 -4.13
C PRO A 113 -5.88 -4.74 -5.28
N MET A 114 -4.63 -4.24 -5.20
CA MET A 114 -3.62 -4.50 -6.23
C MET A 114 -3.20 -5.97 -6.22
N PHE A 115 -3.02 -6.57 -5.04
CA PHE A 115 -2.67 -7.98 -4.94
C PHE A 115 -3.82 -8.89 -5.41
N GLN A 116 -5.08 -8.54 -5.10
CA GLN A 116 -6.23 -9.27 -5.64
C GLN A 116 -6.31 -9.16 -7.17
N PHE A 117 -6.08 -7.98 -7.71
CA PHE A 117 -5.99 -7.77 -9.16
C PHE A 117 -4.85 -8.58 -9.78
N PHE A 118 -3.64 -8.51 -9.19
CA PHE A 118 -2.49 -9.28 -9.63
C PHE A 118 -2.81 -10.79 -9.71
N ASN A 119 -3.44 -11.33 -8.67
CA ASN A 119 -3.79 -12.76 -8.63
C ASN A 119 -4.78 -13.17 -9.73
N GLN A 120 -5.57 -12.24 -10.26
CA GLN A 120 -6.49 -12.50 -11.37
C GLN A 120 -5.91 -12.20 -12.75
N ALA A 121 -5.06 -11.16 -12.83
CA ALA A 121 -4.58 -10.62 -14.10
C ALA A 121 -3.17 -11.10 -14.47
N GLY A 122 -2.36 -11.51 -13.49
CA GLY A 122 -0.98 -11.94 -13.67
C GLY A 122 0.04 -10.79 -13.65
N PHE A 123 -0.39 -9.54 -13.53
CA PHE A 123 0.48 -8.35 -13.50
C PHE A 123 -0.06 -7.31 -12.51
N PRO A 124 0.79 -6.47 -11.91
CA PRO A 124 0.37 -5.39 -11.04
C PRO A 124 -0.16 -4.21 -11.86
N VAL A 125 -0.99 -3.37 -11.22
CA VAL A 125 -1.52 -2.14 -11.81
C VAL A 125 -1.37 -0.98 -10.82
N GLY A 126 -0.97 0.19 -11.31
CA GLY A 126 -0.86 1.40 -10.49
C GLY A 126 -2.23 1.95 -10.08
N LEU A 127 -2.28 2.55 -8.89
CA LEU A 127 -3.45 3.18 -8.29
C LEU A 127 -4.12 4.16 -9.26
N ASP A 128 -3.34 5.07 -9.86
CA ASP A 128 -3.80 6.09 -10.81
C ASP A 128 -4.50 5.51 -12.04
N ASN A 129 -3.98 4.41 -12.59
CA ASN A 129 -4.56 3.77 -13.77
C ASN A 129 -5.94 3.18 -13.47
N VAL A 130 -6.14 2.69 -12.25
CA VAL A 130 -7.42 2.17 -11.80
C VAL A 130 -8.35 3.33 -11.47
N ALA A 131 -7.91 4.33 -10.71
CA ALA A 131 -8.70 5.51 -10.38
C ALA A 131 -9.26 6.17 -11.65
N LYS A 132 -8.40 6.43 -12.64
CA LYS A 132 -8.78 7.02 -13.93
C LYS A 132 -9.84 6.20 -14.65
N ALA A 133 -9.65 4.88 -14.74
CA ALA A 133 -10.60 4.00 -15.44
C ALA A 133 -11.92 3.79 -14.67
N MET A 134 -11.90 3.92 -13.33
CA MET A 134 -13.09 3.84 -12.49
C MET A 134 -13.82 5.19 -12.35
N GLY A 135 -13.29 6.27 -12.93
CA GLY A 135 -13.89 7.61 -12.87
C GLY A 135 -13.75 8.29 -11.51
N ILE A 136 -12.71 7.91 -10.75
CA ILE A 136 -12.40 8.55 -9.46
C ILE A 136 -11.64 9.85 -9.73
N PRO A 137 -12.07 10.98 -9.17
CA PRO A 137 -11.34 12.25 -9.29
C PRO A 137 -9.93 12.11 -8.72
N GLN A 138 -8.94 12.54 -9.49
CA GLN A 138 -7.54 12.55 -9.06
C GLN A 138 -7.08 14.00 -8.90
N LYS A 139 -6.46 14.29 -7.76
CA LYS A 139 -5.57 15.45 -7.63
C LYS A 139 -4.15 14.91 -7.77
N LYS A 140 -3.52 15.13 -8.91
CA LYS A 140 -2.10 14.78 -9.05
C LYS A 140 -1.28 15.81 -8.29
N LEU A 141 -0.92 15.50 -7.05
CA LEU A 141 -0.13 16.36 -6.19
C LEU A 141 1.37 16.22 -6.51
N MET A 142 1.85 14.99 -6.72
CA MET A 142 3.24 14.71 -7.12
C MET A 142 3.34 13.32 -7.80
N ASN A 143 4.57 12.91 -8.19
CA ASN A 143 4.84 11.51 -8.53
C ASN A 143 5.44 10.81 -7.29
N ALA A 144 5.15 9.53 -7.10
CA ALA A 144 5.65 8.75 -5.97
C ALA A 144 7.20 8.78 -5.83
N GLU A 145 7.91 8.78 -6.96
CA GLU A 145 9.38 8.85 -7.00
C GLU A 145 9.95 10.19 -6.50
N ASP A 146 9.14 11.24 -6.46
CA ASP A 146 9.53 12.57 -5.99
C ASP A 146 9.33 12.73 -4.47
N ALA A 147 8.45 11.95 -3.85
CA ALA A 147 8.09 12.09 -2.44
C ALA A 147 9.29 12.06 -1.48
N PRO A 148 10.28 11.14 -1.61
CA PRO A 148 11.46 11.14 -0.74
C PRO A 148 12.31 12.40 -0.88
N ARG A 149 12.44 12.94 -2.10
CA ARG A 149 13.19 14.19 -2.33
C ARG A 149 12.47 15.38 -1.76
N GLN A 150 11.15 15.48 -1.93
CA GLN A 150 10.33 16.56 -1.38
C GLN A 150 10.34 16.54 0.15
N TRP A 151 10.25 15.35 0.77
CA TRP A 151 10.36 15.22 2.21
C TRP A 151 11.69 15.74 2.74
N ARG A 152 12.81 15.33 2.15
CA ARG A 152 14.15 15.79 2.52
C ARG A 152 14.40 17.26 2.21
N ALA A 153 13.68 17.84 1.27
CA ALA A 153 13.73 19.27 0.96
C ALA A 153 12.91 20.14 1.93
N GLY A 154 12.17 19.50 2.88
CA GLY A 154 11.33 20.20 3.87
C GLY A 154 9.91 20.48 3.38
N ASN A 155 9.49 19.98 2.22
CA ASN A 155 8.13 20.12 1.68
C ASN A 155 7.20 19.06 2.31
N HIS A 156 7.25 18.97 3.65
CA HIS A 156 6.60 17.89 4.40
C HIS A 156 5.08 17.88 4.21
N GLN A 157 4.43 19.06 4.22
CA GLN A 157 2.97 19.14 4.06
C GLN A 157 2.51 18.62 2.70
N GLU A 158 3.26 18.89 1.63
CA GLU A 158 2.91 18.40 0.29
C GLU A 158 2.98 16.86 0.22
N VAL A 159 3.98 16.26 0.90
CA VAL A 159 4.12 14.80 0.97
C VAL A 159 3.02 14.18 1.84
N MET A 160 2.68 14.82 2.97
CA MET A 160 1.56 14.39 3.83
C MET A 160 0.24 14.41 3.06
N ASP A 161 -0.04 15.50 2.33
CA ASP A 161 -1.26 15.65 1.53
C ASP A 161 -1.31 14.64 0.39
N TYR A 162 -0.18 14.33 -0.23
CA TYR A 162 -0.06 13.32 -1.28
C TYR A 162 -0.38 11.92 -0.73
N CYS A 163 0.31 11.50 0.33
CA CYS A 163 0.11 10.21 0.98
C CYS A 163 -1.35 10.03 1.47
N LEU A 164 -1.94 11.09 2.06
CA LEU A 164 -3.34 11.09 2.47
C LEU A 164 -4.30 10.99 1.28
N GLY A 165 -3.97 11.66 0.19
CA GLY A 165 -4.72 11.59 -1.08
C GLY A 165 -4.78 10.17 -1.63
N ASP A 166 -3.69 9.40 -1.53
CA ASP A 166 -3.65 8.00 -1.97
C ASP A 166 -4.52 7.10 -1.08
N CYS A 167 -4.57 7.35 0.25
CA CYS A 167 -5.54 6.71 1.14
C CYS A 167 -6.99 6.99 0.74
N GLN A 168 -7.33 8.26 0.51
CA GLN A 168 -8.69 8.67 0.11
C GLN A 168 -9.07 8.04 -1.24
N MET A 169 -8.16 8.05 -2.20
CA MET A 169 -8.35 7.45 -3.52
C MET A 169 -8.54 5.93 -3.42
N THR A 170 -7.75 5.25 -2.59
CA THR A 170 -7.88 3.82 -2.33
C THR A 170 -9.25 3.49 -1.75
N ASN A 171 -9.75 4.25 -0.78
CA ASN A 171 -11.11 4.10 -0.26
C ASN A 171 -12.17 4.18 -1.36
N LEU A 172 -12.10 5.21 -2.21
CA LEU A 172 -13.06 5.41 -3.29
C LEU A 172 -13.01 4.29 -4.33
N ILE A 173 -11.81 3.83 -4.70
CA ILE A 173 -11.62 2.71 -5.63
C ILE A 173 -12.22 1.43 -5.06
N VAL A 174 -11.96 1.11 -3.80
CA VAL A 174 -12.48 -0.10 -3.15
C VAL A 174 -14.01 -0.11 -3.17
N LEU A 175 -14.64 1.01 -2.84
CA LEU A 175 -16.10 1.15 -2.88
C LEU A 175 -16.65 1.05 -4.30
N ALA A 176 -15.96 1.65 -5.28
CA ALA A 176 -16.36 1.57 -6.68
C ALA A 176 -16.25 0.13 -7.22
N ILE A 177 -15.18 -0.60 -6.88
CA ILE A 177 -15.03 -2.03 -7.21
C ILE A 177 -16.16 -2.85 -6.57
N GLN A 178 -16.45 -2.64 -5.29
CA GLN A 178 -17.52 -3.36 -4.59
C GLN A 178 -18.89 -3.12 -5.24
N LYS A 179 -19.18 -1.88 -5.61
CA LYS A 179 -20.43 -1.51 -6.28
C LYS A 179 -20.52 -2.08 -7.69
N ALA A 180 -19.44 -1.97 -8.47
CA ALA A 180 -19.41 -2.42 -9.86
C ALA A 180 -19.19 -3.93 -10.00
N ARG A 181 -18.71 -4.61 -8.94
CA ARG A 181 -18.29 -6.02 -8.92
C ARG A 181 -17.22 -6.35 -9.97
N GLN A 182 -16.46 -5.34 -10.35
CA GLN A 182 -15.35 -5.41 -11.31
C GLN A 182 -14.33 -4.31 -11.01
N VAL A 183 -13.10 -4.56 -11.41
CA VAL A 183 -12.03 -3.56 -11.48
C VAL A 183 -11.83 -3.16 -12.94
N ARG A 184 -11.58 -1.86 -13.18
CA ARG A 184 -11.22 -1.31 -14.49
C ARG A 184 -9.90 -0.58 -14.37
N TRP A 185 -9.10 -0.61 -15.45
CA TRP A 185 -7.81 0.08 -15.48
C TRP A 185 -7.52 0.62 -16.88
N VAL A 186 -6.66 1.63 -16.94
CA VAL A 186 -6.08 2.12 -18.20
C VAL A 186 -4.89 1.24 -18.55
N THR A 187 -4.92 0.63 -19.75
CA THR A 187 -3.82 -0.21 -20.25
C THR A 187 -2.64 0.65 -20.73
N SER A 188 -1.49 0.01 -20.98
CA SER A 188 -0.33 0.68 -21.59
C SER A 188 -0.61 1.29 -22.98
N LYS A 189 -1.68 0.85 -23.65
CA LYS A 189 -2.15 1.39 -24.93
C LYS A 189 -3.16 2.55 -24.77
N GLY A 190 -3.44 2.99 -23.55
CA GLY A 190 -4.39 4.06 -23.25
C GLY A 190 -5.87 3.64 -23.33
N THR A 191 -6.16 2.36 -23.54
CA THR A 191 -7.54 1.83 -23.56
C THR A 191 -7.98 1.39 -22.18
N ILE A 192 -9.29 1.35 -21.93
CA ILE A 192 -9.84 0.82 -20.68
C ILE A 192 -10.10 -0.67 -20.82
N SER A 193 -9.62 -1.45 -19.86
CA SER A 193 -9.90 -2.87 -19.70
C SER A 193 -10.56 -3.14 -18.35
N SER A 194 -11.15 -4.33 -18.18
CA SER A 194 -11.80 -4.71 -16.92
C SER A 194 -11.64 -6.20 -16.62
N LYS A 195 -11.73 -6.54 -15.31
CA LYS A 195 -11.87 -7.91 -14.83
C LYS A 195 -12.96 -8.00 -13.76
N PRO A 196 -13.75 -9.09 -13.72
CA PRO A 196 -14.69 -9.32 -12.62
C PRO A 196 -13.97 -9.36 -11.28
N MET A 197 -14.53 -8.67 -10.28
CA MET A 197 -14.08 -8.72 -8.89
C MET A 197 -15.34 -8.73 -7.99
N PRO A 198 -16.04 -9.87 -7.94
CA PRO A 198 -17.38 -9.95 -7.36
C PRO A 198 -17.40 -9.77 -5.84
N ARG A 199 -16.28 -10.01 -5.18
CA ARG A 199 -16.09 -9.77 -3.74
C ARG A 199 -14.66 -9.36 -3.43
N LEU A 200 -14.50 -8.62 -2.36
CA LEU A 200 -13.21 -8.31 -1.77
C LEU A 200 -12.73 -9.53 -0.97
N LYS A 201 -11.47 -9.90 -1.13
CA LYS A 201 -10.84 -11.01 -0.43
C LYS A 201 -9.71 -10.51 0.44
N SER A 202 -9.62 -10.99 1.67
CA SER A 202 -8.41 -10.75 2.46
C SER A 202 -7.17 -11.35 1.78
N VAL A 203 -6.00 -10.82 2.11
CA VAL A 203 -4.73 -11.37 1.62
C VAL A 203 -4.62 -12.87 1.88
N LYS A 204 -5.05 -13.32 3.08
CA LYS A 204 -5.07 -14.75 3.43
C LYS A 204 -5.91 -15.59 2.46
N GLU A 205 -7.07 -15.10 2.05
CA GLU A 205 -7.93 -15.79 1.07
C GLU A 205 -7.30 -15.81 -0.32
N ILE A 206 -6.69 -14.68 -0.74
CA ILE A 206 -6.05 -14.58 -2.07
C ILE A 206 -4.87 -15.55 -2.19
N ILE A 207 -4.08 -15.72 -1.13
CA ILE A 207 -2.96 -16.66 -1.12
C ILE A 207 -3.44 -18.12 -1.32
N GLN A 208 -4.67 -18.44 -0.94
CA GLN A 208 -5.27 -19.78 -1.11
C GLN A 208 -5.90 -19.99 -2.51
N ASP A 209 -6.11 -18.92 -3.27
CA ASP A 209 -6.59 -19.02 -4.64
C ASP A 209 -5.50 -19.65 -5.56
N PRO A 210 -5.88 -20.21 -6.71
CA PRO A 210 -4.92 -20.62 -7.73
C PRO A 210 -3.98 -19.48 -8.11
N GLU A 211 -2.76 -19.84 -8.51
CA GLU A 211 -1.82 -18.85 -9.04
C GLU A 211 -2.33 -18.23 -10.34
N PRO A 212 -1.97 -16.96 -10.62
CA PRO A 212 -2.40 -16.30 -11.84
C PRO A 212 -1.79 -16.97 -13.08
N ASP A 213 -2.55 -17.05 -14.16
CA ASP A 213 -2.01 -17.43 -15.46
C ASP A 213 -1.09 -16.32 -15.99
N GLN A 214 0.18 -16.65 -16.12
CA GLN A 214 1.24 -15.79 -16.66
C GLN A 214 1.95 -16.42 -17.86
N SER A 215 1.37 -17.47 -18.47
CA SER A 215 1.95 -18.19 -19.61
C SER A 215 2.24 -17.28 -20.81
N TRP A 216 1.54 -16.15 -20.92
CA TRP A 216 1.70 -15.11 -21.95
C TRP A 216 2.85 -14.13 -21.68
N MET A 217 3.48 -14.18 -20.48
CA MET A 217 4.54 -13.24 -20.07
C MET A 217 5.93 -13.82 -20.35
N ASN A 218 6.80 -13.02 -20.96
CA ASN A 218 8.22 -13.39 -21.11
C ASN A 218 8.99 -13.40 -19.77
N ARG A 219 8.54 -12.64 -18.79
CA ARG A 219 9.12 -12.54 -17.45
C ARG A 219 8.01 -12.60 -16.41
N PRO A 220 7.53 -13.80 -16.04
CA PRO A 220 6.48 -13.94 -15.04
C PRO A 220 6.94 -13.43 -13.67
N ILE A 221 6.03 -12.81 -12.94
CA ILE A 221 6.26 -12.28 -11.60
C ILE A 221 5.81 -13.35 -10.59
N ARG A 222 6.72 -13.86 -9.79
CA ARG A 222 6.37 -14.83 -8.75
C ARG A 222 5.44 -14.20 -7.71
N ARG A 223 4.27 -14.79 -7.50
CA ARG A 223 3.30 -14.32 -6.51
C ARG A 223 3.89 -14.25 -5.09
N THR A 224 4.77 -15.18 -4.75
CA THR A 224 5.46 -15.21 -3.45
C THR A 224 6.30 -13.96 -3.18
N LYS A 225 6.75 -13.23 -4.21
CA LYS A 225 7.48 -11.96 -4.04
C LYS A 225 6.71 -10.96 -3.16
N PHE A 226 5.38 -10.96 -3.21
CA PHE A 226 4.56 -10.04 -2.42
C PHE A 226 4.47 -10.41 -0.94
N TYR A 227 4.59 -11.70 -0.58
CA TYR A 227 4.28 -12.15 0.79
C TYR A 227 5.30 -13.13 1.40
N GLU A 228 6.44 -13.41 0.77
CA GLU A 228 7.47 -14.28 1.38
C GLU A 228 8.00 -13.72 2.71
N TRP A 229 8.00 -12.40 2.88
CA TRP A 229 8.34 -11.76 4.14
C TRP A 229 7.35 -12.11 5.27
N VAL A 230 6.04 -12.23 4.95
CA VAL A 230 5.00 -12.66 5.88
C VAL A 230 5.29 -14.10 6.35
N GLN A 231 5.62 -14.99 5.41
CA GLN A 231 5.95 -16.37 5.74
C GLN A 231 7.20 -16.46 6.62
N LYS A 232 8.23 -15.66 6.35
CA LYS A 232 9.45 -15.58 7.19
C LYS A 232 9.11 -15.08 8.59
N ALA A 233 8.41 -13.96 8.70
CA ALA A 233 8.03 -13.35 9.97
C ALA A 233 7.20 -14.29 10.87
N MET A 234 6.31 -15.08 10.27
CA MET A 234 5.47 -16.03 11.01
C MET A 234 6.21 -17.29 11.47
N ARG A 235 7.37 -17.62 10.88
CA ARG A 235 8.21 -18.77 11.30
C ARG A 235 9.16 -18.42 12.47
N THR A 236 9.60 -17.19 12.56
CA THR A 236 10.60 -16.75 13.55
C THR A 236 10.07 -16.75 14.98
N LYS A 237 8.76 -16.88 15.20
CA LYS A 237 8.12 -16.97 16.55
C LYS A 237 7.86 -18.39 17.05
N ARG A 238 8.47 -19.40 16.44
CA ARG A 238 8.49 -20.80 16.96
C ARG A 238 9.87 -21.10 17.52
#